data_9526b2b1e95bc806613dfe36be701e29
#
_entry.id   9526b2b1e95bc806613dfe36be701e29
#
_cell.length_a   1.000
_cell.length_b   1.000
_cell.length_c   1.000
_cell.angle_alpha   90.00
_cell.angle_beta   90.00
_cell.angle_gamma   90.00
#
_symmetry.space_group_name_H-M   'P 1'
#
loop_
_entity.id
_entity.type
_entity.pdbx_description
1 polymer ?
#
loop_
_entity_poly.entity_id
_entity_poly.type
_entity_poly.pdbx_seq_one_letter_code
_entity_poly.pdbx_strand_id
1 'polypeptide(L)'
;QVQLQQSFAELAKPGASVKMSCKASGYTFTSYRMHWVKQRPGQGLEWIGYINPSTGYTEYNQKFKDKATLTADKSSSTAYMQLSSLTFEDSAVYYCARGGGVFDYWGQGTTLTVSS
;
A
#
# COMPACT_ATOMS: atom_id res chain seq x y z
N GLN A 1 -3.51 0.01 21.38
CA GLN A 1 -4.38 -0.26 20.23
C GLN A 1 -3.61 -0.11 18.92
N VAL A 2 -3.80 -1.09 18.07
CA VAL A 2 -3.15 -1.10 16.77
C VAL A 2 -3.84 -0.10 15.84
N GLN A 3 -3.04 0.72 15.15
CA GLN A 3 -3.55 1.64 14.15
C GLN A 3 -2.63 1.61 12.93
N LEU A 4 -3.26 1.66 11.75
CA LEU A 4 -2.57 1.84 10.48
C LEU A 4 -3.14 3.10 9.86
N GLN A 5 -2.35 4.17 9.85
CA GLN A 5 -2.81 5.46 9.36
C GLN A 5 -2.21 5.74 8.00
N GLN A 6 -3.08 5.84 7.01
CA GLN A 6 -2.65 6.06 5.64
C GLN A 6 -2.69 7.53 5.27
N SER A 7 -1.89 7.86 4.25
CA SER A 7 -1.88 9.21 3.70
C SER A 7 -3.23 9.54 3.08
N PHE A 8 -3.48 10.83 2.88
CA PHE A 8 -4.74 11.31 2.31
C PHE A 8 -4.84 10.98 0.83
N ALA A 9 -5.94 11.42 0.24
CA ALA A 9 -6.18 11.23 -1.18
C ALA A 9 -5.07 11.85 -2.02
N GLU A 10 -4.79 11.22 -3.15
CA GLU A 10 -3.81 11.69 -4.11
C GLU A 10 -4.48 11.96 -5.45
N LEU A 11 -4.06 13.03 -6.10
CA LEU A 11 -4.51 13.38 -7.43
C LEU A 11 -3.29 13.45 -8.32
N ALA A 12 -3.30 12.71 -9.41
CA ALA A 12 -2.13 12.61 -10.28
C ALA A 12 -2.54 12.56 -11.74
N LYS A 13 -1.59 12.85 -12.61
CA LYS A 13 -1.80 12.82 -14.07
C LYS A 13 -1.31 11.49 -14.62
N PRO A 14 -1.86 11.07 -15.79
CA PRO A 14 -1.33 9.89 -16.46
C PRO A 14 0.17 10.04 -16.74
N GLY A 15 0.90 8.95 -16.55
CA GLY A 15 2.34 8.92 -16.75
C GLY A 15 3.15 9.33 -15.53
N ALA A 16 2.53 9.95 -14.53
CA ALA A 16 3.21 10.36 -13.31
C ALA A 16 3.41 9.19 -12.36
N SER A 17 4.05 9.46 -11.23
CA SER A 17 4.20 8.52 -10.12
C SER A 17 3.62 9.13 -8.87
N VAL A 18 3.15 8.28 -7.96
CA VAL A 18 2.73 8.71 -6.62
C VAL A 18 3.35 7.77 -5.59
N LYS A 19 3.54 8.27 -4.38
CA LYS A 19 4.03 7.47 -3.27
C LYS A 19 3.10 7.70 -2.09
N MET A 20 2.51 6.64 -1.59
CA MET A 20 1.58 6.72 -0.46
C MET A 20 2.17 6.02 0.75
N SER A 21 1.71 6.39 1.93
CA SER A 21 2.28 5.94 3.18
C SER A 21 1.25 5.26 4.06
N CYS A 22 1.76 4.43 4.96
CA CYS A 22 0.98 3.71 5.95
C CYS A 22 1.79 3.69 7.24
N LYS A 23 1.42 4.52 8.21
CA LYS A 23 2.13 4.62 9.48
C LYS A 23 1.50 3.67 10.48
N ALA A 24 2.32 2.79 11.03
CA ALA A 24 1.88 1.80 11.99
C ALA A 24 2.15 2.27 13.41
N SER A 25 1.23 1.98 14.33
CA SER A 25 1.42 2.27 15.74
C SER A 25 0.69 1.22 16.58
N GLY A 26 1.10 1.09 17.85
CA GLY A 26 0.45 0.20 18.80
C GLY A 26 0.94 -1.24 18.76
N TYR A 27 2.00 -1.51 18.00
CA TYR A 27 2.61 -2.83 17.94
C TYR A 27 4.05 -2.71 17.42
N THR A 28 4.79 -3.81 17.45
CA THR A 28 6.15 -3.83 16.94
C THR A 28 6.13 -3.96 15.42
N PHE A 29 6.46 -2.87 14.74
CA PHE A 29 6.35 -2.76 13.28
C PHE A 29 7.06 -3.89 12.55
N THR A 30 8.24 -4.29 13.04
CA THR A 30 9.06 -5.32 12.37
C THR A 30 8.57 -6.75 12.59
N SER A 31 7.52 -6.95 13.39
CA SER A 31 7.04 -8.29 13.71
C SER A 31 5.98 -8.82 12.75
N TYR A 32 5.47 -7.98 11.84
CA TYR A 32 4.41 -8.37 10.93
C TYR A 32 4.69 -7.87 9.54
N ARG A 33 4.27 -8.65 8.54
CA ARG A 33 4.27 -8.20 7.15
C ARG A 33 3.25 -7.10 6.96
N MET A 34 3.54 -6.20 6.03
CA MET A 34 2.57 -5.19 5.62
C MET A 34 2.17 -5.46 4.18
N HIS A 35 0.89 -5.71 3.98
CA HIS A 35 0.32 -6.00 2.67
C HIS A 35 -0.34 -4.76 2.09
N TRP A 36 -0.42 -4.72 0.77
CA TRP A 36 -1.10 -3.65 0.05
C TRP A 36 -2.14 -4.26 -0.87
N VAL A 37 -3.32 -3.64 -0.90
CA VAL A 37 -4.50 -4.15 -1.60
C VAL A 37 -5.15 -3.02 -2.35
N LYS A 38 -5.65 -3.32 -3.56
CA LYS A 38 -6.30 -2.35 -4.44
C LYS A 38 -7.77 -2.68 -4.54
N GLN A 39 -8.63 -1.66 -4.49
CA GLN A 39 -10.06 -1.81 -4.69
C GLN A 39 -10.59 -0.72 -5.60
N ARG A 40 -11.10 -1.11 -6.76
CA ARG A 40 -11.80 -0.21 -7.67
C ARG A 40 -13.31 -0.35 -7.47
N PRO A 41 -14.08 0.73 -7.72
CA PRO A 41 -15.53 0.66 -7.57
C PRO A 41 -16.12 -0.50 -8.37
N GLY A 42 -17.00 -1.27 -7.72
CA GLY A 42 -17.66 -2.39 -8.37
C GLY A 42 -16.79 -3.60 -8.63
N GLN A 43 -15.56 -3.60 -8.16
CA GLN A 43 -14.63 -4.70 -8.36
C GLN A 43 -14.19 -5.27 -7.04
N GLY A 44 -13.70 -6.50 -7.04
CA GLY A 44 -13.20 -7.14 -5.84
C GLY A 44 -11.84 -6.57 -5.43
N LEU A 45 -11.36 -7.02 -4.29
CA LEU A 45 -10.03 -6.66 -3.81
C LEU A 45 -8.98 -7.38 -4.64
N GLU A 46 -7.89 -6.66 -4.96
CA GLU A 46 -6.72 -7.24 -5.60
C GLU A 46 -5.53 -7.10 -4.68
N TRP A 47 -4.86 -8.20 -4.37
CA TRP A 47 -3.64 -8.17 -3.58
C TRP A 47 -2.49 -7.70 -4.47
N ILE A 48 -1.75 -6.70 -4.00
CA ILE A 48 -0.62 -6.11 -4.73
C ILE A 48 0.68 -6.80 -4.35
N GLY A 49 0.91 -6.95 -3.04
CA GLY A 49 2.13 -7.53 -2.53
C GLY A 49 2.31 -7.26 -1.06
N TYR A 50 3.43 -7.69 -0.51
CA TYR A 50 3.76 -7.38 0.89
C TYR A 50 5.23 -7.05 1.01
N ILE A 51 5.56 -6.38 2.10
CA ILE A 51 6.92 -6.16 2.53
C ILE A 51 7.09 -6.70 3.95
N ASN A 52 8.25 -7.31 4.20
CA ASN A 52 8.66 -7.68 5.55
C ASN A 52 9.53 -6.52 6.08
N PRO A 53 9.01 -5.70 7.02
CA PRO A 53 9.76 -4.52 7.46
C PRO A 53 11.06 -4.86 8.17
N SER A 54 11.18 -6.09 8.70
CA SER A 54 12.40 -6.49 9.40
C SER A 54 13.59 -6.64 8.45
N THR A 55 13.34 -7.16 7.25
CA THR A 55 14.40 -7.52 6.30
C THR A 55 14.37 -6.69 5.03
N GLY A 56 13.24 -6.02 4.73
CA GLY A 56 13.04 -5.35 3.46
C GLY A 56 12.60 -6.29 2.34
N TYR A 57 12.44 -7.58 2.64
CA TYR A 57 12.01 -8.54 1.62
C TYR A 57 10.61 -8.22 1.13
N THR A 58 10.42 -8.29 -0.19
CA THR A 58 9.12 -8.01 -0.81
C THR A 58 8.68 -9.19 -1.67
N GLU A 59 7.36 -9.37 -1.73
CA GLU A 59 6.70 -10.28 -2.66
C GLU A 59 5.63 -9.49 -3.39
N TYR A 60 5.50 -9.71 -4.68
CA TYR A 60 4.53 -8.98 -5.51
C TYR A 60 3.62 -9.96 -6.23
N ASN A 61 2.35 -9.58 -6.35
CA ASN A 61 1.49 -10.16 -7.36
C ASN A 61 2.12 -9.85 -8.72
N GLN A 62 2.25 -10.87 -9.57
CA GLN A 62 2.89 -10.75 -10.88
C GLN A 62 2.31 -9.58 -11.68
N LYS A 63 1.01 -9.33 -11.52
CA LYS A 63 0.31 -8.26 -12.22
C LYS A 63 0.84 -6.87 -11.87
N PHE A 64 1.39 -6.70 -10.67
CA PHE A 64 1.81 -5.38 -10.16
C PHE A 64 3.32 -5.21 -10.05
N LYS A 65 4.11 -6.20 -10.44
CA LYS A 65 5.55 -6.14 -10.18
C LYS A 65 6.26 -4.99 -10.89
N ASP A 66 5.73 -4.53 -12.03
CA ASP A 66 6.30 -3.40 -12.75
C ASP A 66 5.56 -2.10 -12.47
N LYS A 67 4.51 -2.15 -11.64
CA LYS A 67 3.69 -0.99 -11.29
C LYS A 67 4.01 -0.48 -9.90
N ALA A 68 4.16 -1.37 -8.93
CA ALA A 68 4.26 -1.03 -7.52
C ALA A 68 5.67 -1.30 -6.99
N THR A 69 6.14 -0.43 -6.10
CA THR A 69 7.38 -0.62 -5.35
C THR A 69 7.07 -0.41 -3.88
N LEU A 70 7.32 -1.43 -3.08
CA LEU A 70 7.06 -1.41 -1.64
C LEU A 70 8.35 -1.17 -0.88
N THR A 71 8.31 -0.23 0.06
CA THR A 71 9.45 0.05 0.94
C THR A 71 8.94 0.23 2.37
N ALA A 72 9.86 0.23 3.32
CA ALA A 72 9.53 0.45 4.73
C ALA A 72 10.66 1.18 5.40
N ASP A 73 10.31 2.06 6.34
CA ASP A 73 11.26 2.79 7.17
C ASP A 73 11.03 2.36 8.61
N LYS A 74 11.95 1.58 9.15
CA LYS A 74 11.84 1.06 10.51
C LYS A 74 11.86 2.17 11.55
N SER A 75 12.63 3.23 11.29
CA SER A 75 12.79 4.31 12.28
C SER A 75 11.49 5.07 12.48
N SER A 76 10.63 5.14 11.49
CA SER A 76 9.35 5.84 11.58
C SER A 76 8.15 4.89 11.61
N SER A 77 8.38 3.58 11.57
CA SER A 77 7.33 2.56 11.53
C SER A 77 6.34 2.82 10.40
N THR A 78 6.86 3.18 9.24
CA THR A 78 6.02 3.57 8.10
C THR A 78 6.35 2.70 6.90
N ALA A 79 5.30 2.16 6.27
CA ALA A 79 5.39 1.44 5.01
C ALA A 79 4.98 2.38 3.89
N TYR A 80 5.57 2.20 2.71
CA TYR A 80 5.30 3.03 1.55
C TYR A 80 5.03 2.17 0.33
N MET A 81 4.15 2.67 -0.53
CA MET A 81 3.94 2.09 -1.85
C MET A 81 4.06 3.19 -2.89
N GLN A 82 4.92 2.98 -3.87
CA GLN A 82 5.04 3.86 -5.02
C GLN A 82 4.42 3.18 -6.22
N LEU A 83 3.55 3.91 -6.92
CA LEU A 83 2.97 3.47 -8.18
C LEU A 83 3.53 4.34 -9.29
N SER A 84 4.01 3.72 -10.36
CA SER A 84 4.67 4.42 -11.46
C SER A 84 3.87 4.30 -12.74
N SER A 85 4.17 5.19 -13.70
CA SER A 85 3.55 5.20 -15.03
C SER A 85 2.04 5.09 -14.93
N LEU A 86 1.44 6.00 -14.18
CA LEU A 86 0.01 5.92 -13.84
C LEU A 86 -0.87 5.99 -15.07
N THR A 87 -1.93 5.18 -15.05
CA THR A 87 -3.00 5.21 -16.03
C THR A 87 -4.32 5.41 -15.32
N PHE A 88 -5.40 5.64 -16.07
CA PHE A 88 -6.72 5.80 -15.46
C PHE A 88 -7.15 4.56 -14.68
N GLU A 89 -6.66 3.39 -15.08
CA GLU A 89 -7.01 2.15 -14.39
C GLU A 89 -6.35 2.04 -13.01
N ASP A 90 -5.39 2.90 -12.70
CA ASP A 90 -4.80 2.93 -11.37
C ASP A 90 -5.64 3.72 -10.38
N SER A 91 -6.67 4.42 -10.84
CA SER A 91 -7.62 5.10 -9.96
C SER A 91 -8.35 4.05 -9.11
N ALA A 92 -8.21 4.15 -7.79
CA ALA A 92 -8.73 3.14 -6.88
C ALA A 92 -8.51 3.61 -5.44
N VAL A 93 -9.06 2.87 -4.49
CA VAL A 93 -8.68 2.99 -3.09
C VAL A 93 -7.63 1.93 -2.80
N TYR A 94 -6.55 2.33 -2.17
CA TYR A 94 -5.45 1.45 -1.81
C TYR A 94 -5.37 1.32 -0.31
N TYR A 95 -5.35 0.08 0.18
CA TYR A 95 -5.30 -0.21 1.61
C TYR A 95 -3.98 -0.85 1.97
N CYS A 96 -3.44 -0.50 3.13
CA CYS A 96 -2.43 -1.32 3.77
C CYS A 96 -3.12 -2.20 4.81
N ALA A 97 -2.59 -3.41 5.02
CA ALA A 97 -3.16 -4.35 5.95
C ALA A 97 -2.05 -5.15 6.61
N ARG A 98 -2.14 -5.28 7.93
CA ARG A 98 -1.18 -6.06 8.68
C ARG A 98 -1.57 -7.54 8.62
N GLY A 99 -0.59 -8.40 8.42
CA GLY A 99 -0.90 -9.80 8.41
C GLY A 99 0.29 -10.70 8.53
N GLY A 100 0.10 -11.80 9.22
CA GLY A 100 1.06 -12.90 9.30
C GLY A 100 0.38 -14.19 8.95
N GLY A 101 -0.69 -14.15 8.20
CA GLY A 101 -1.52 -15.29 7.81
C GLY A 101 -2.87 -14.79 7.41
N VAL A 102 -3.52 -14.03 8.27
CA VAL A 102 -4.76 -13.32 7.93
C VAL A 102 -4.50 -11.83 8.12
N PHE A 103 -5.29 -11.01 7.44
CA PHE A 103 -5.23 -9.56 7.61
C PHE A 103 -6.10 -9.21 8.82
N ASP A 104 -5.46 -8.82 9.92
CA ASP A 104 -6.18 -8.56 11.16
C ASP A 104 -6.47 -7.07 11.40
N TYR A 105 -5.66 -6.17 10.82
CA TYR A 105 -5.88 -4.73 10.92
C TYR A 105 -5.65 -4.08 9.57
N TRP A 106 -6.49 -3.12 9.24
CA TRP A 106 -6.48 -2.42 7.94
C TRP A 106 -6.33 -0.93 8.16
N GLY A 107 -5.65 -0.26 7.25
CA GLY A 107 -5.68 1.19 7.18
C GLY A 107 -7.04 1.66 6.65
N GLN A 108 -7.26 2.98 6.69
CA GLN A 108 -8.53 3.55 6.24
C GLN A 108 -8.62 3.70 4.72
N GLY A 109 -7.50 3.50 4.04
CA GLY A 109 -7.44 3.62 2.58
C GLY A 109 -6.98 4.97 2.09
N THR A 110 -6.25 4.97 0.99
CA THR A 110 -5.84 6.16 0.26
C THR A 110 -6.51 6.13 -1.10
N THR A 111 -7.31 7.15 -1.41
CA THR A 111 -7.97 7.25 -2.71
C THR A 111 -7.04 7.92 -3.70
N LEU A 112 -6.71 7.21 -4.77
CA LEU A 112 -5.93 7.77 -5.87
C LEU A 112 -6.86 8.04 -7.04
N THR A 113 -6.80 9.27 -7.55
CA THR A 113 -7.52 9.67 -8.75
C THR A 113 -6.50 10.07 -9.81
N VAL A 114 -6.52 9.38 -10.95
CA VAL A 114 -5.67 9.71 -12.09
C VAL A 114 -6.54 10.40 -13.13
N SER A 115 -6.20 11.65 -13.43
CA SER A 115 -7.04 12.49 -14.26
C SER A 115 -6.16 13.46 -15.05
N SER A 116 -6.51 13.66 -16.30
CA SER A 116 -5.77 14.60 -17.16
C SER A 116 -6.19 16.06 -16.97
#